data_3a00e8a8a7dda018e99037127de4cb13
#
_entry.id   3a00e8a8a7dda018e99037127de4cb13
#
_cell.length_a   1.000
_cell.length_b   1.000
_cell.length_c   1.000
_cell.angle_alpha   90.00
_cell.angle_beta   90.00
_cell.angle_gamma   90.00
#
_symmetry.space_group_name_H-M   'P 1'
#
loop_
_entity.id
_entity.type
_entity.pdbx_description
1 polymer ?
#
loop_
_entity_poly.entity_id
_entity_poly.type
_entity_poly.pdbx_seq_one_letter_code
_entity_poly.pdbx_strand_id
1 'polypeptide(L)'
;MLIVFDLDDTLYDKTGQVDEHSQWQDVEKIVPLPGVKGFLNSFRGKKILLTKETEHGLQTKKIEILGIKKFFDKVIICHSDDEKKALLKNIKQDFPNEEIWVVGDRIDTEIRFGKELGLKTIRLKHGKYKDLTPKNKYEVPDYEIASFRELKKVLGQ
;
A
#
# COMPACT_ATOMS: atom_id res chain seq x y z
N MET A 1 -5.61 -6.99 14.65
CA MET A 1 -5.59 -6.77 13.19
C MET A 1 -4.47 -5.80 12.85
N LEU A 2 -3.70 -6.14 11.84
CA LEU A 2 -2.61 -5.30 11.30
C LEU A 2 -2.82 -5.12 9.80
N ILE A 3 -2.64 -3.91 9.29
CA ILE A 3 -2.70 -3.64 7.84
C ILE A 3 -1.34 -3.15 7.37
N VAL A 4 -0.84 -3.76 6.31
CA VAL A 4 0.35 -3.32 5.57
C VAL A 4 -0.13 -2.63 4.30
N PHE A 5 0.22 -1.36 4.15
CA PHE A 5 -0.15 -0.54 3.00
C PHE A 5 1.04 -0.34 2.06
N ASP A 6 0.78 -0.37 0.76
CA ASP A 6 1.63 0.26 -0.23
C ASP A 6 1.36 1.78 -0.29
N LEU A 7 2.20 2.54 -0.98
CA LEU A 7 2.07 3.99 -1.10
C LEU A 7 1.55 4.44 -2.47
N ASP A 8 2.34 4.19 -3.52
CA ASP A 8 2.06 4.69 -4.87
C ASP A 8 0.78 4.05 -5.45
N ASP A 9 -0.14 4.87 -5.97
CA ASP A 9 -1.45 4.46 -6.46
C ASP A 9 -2.33 3.68 -5.45
N THR A 10 -1.95 3.71 -4.18
CA THR A 10 -2.70 3.13 -3.07
C THR A 10 -3.16 4.19 -2.07
N LEU A 11 -2.26 5.02 -1.57
CA LEU A 11 -2.59 6.10 -0.63
C LEU A 11 -2.70 7.47 -1.31
N TYR A 12 -2.14 7.62 -2.48
CA TYR A 12 -2.30 8.80 -3.34
C TYR A 12 -2.26 8.37 -4.80
N ASP A 13 -2.75 9.23 -5.68
CA ASP A 13 -2.80 9.00 -7.12
C ASP A 13 -1.45 9.34 -7.77
N LYS A 14 -0.50 8.40 -7.76
CA LYS A 14 0.78 8.59 -8.43
C LYS A 14 0.59 8.78 -9.92
N THR A 15 -0.21 7.94 -10.55
CA THR A 15 -0.44 7.95 -12.00
C THR A 15 -0.97 9.31 -12.48
N GLY A 16 -1.87 9.94 -11.73
CA GLY A 16 -2.46 11.22 -12.10
C GLY A 16 -1.71 12.45 -11.62
N GLN A 17 -0.88 12.34 -10.58
CA GLN A 17 -0.24 13.50 -9.94
C GLN A 17 1.27 13.63 -10.20
N VAL A 18 1.95 12.56 -10.59
CA VAL A 18 3.41 12.54 -10.72
C VAL A 18 3.83 12.07 -12.10
N ASP A 19 4.50 12.93 -12.85
CA ASP A 19 5.18 12.56 -14.09
C ASP A 19 6.46 11.80 -13.77
N GLU A 20 6.72 10.70 -14.47
CA GLU A 20 7.92 9.86 -14.24
C GLU A 20 9.24 10.61 -14.51
N HIS A 21 9.22 11.66 -15.33
CA HIS A 21 10.40 12.47 -15.64
C HIS A 21 10.60 13.68 -14.72
N SER A 22 9.58 14.05 -13.94
CA SER A 22 9.60 15.22 -13.05
C SER A 22 9.23 14.91 -11.61
N GLN A 23 9.45 13.67 -11.15
CA GLN A 23 8.99 13.18 -9.86
C GLN A 23 9.30 14.10 -8.68
N TRP A 24 10.54 14.60 -8.57
CA TRP A 24 10.95 15.46 -7.47
C TRP A 24 10.24 16.82 -7.42
N GLN A 25 9.81 17.32 -8.57
CA GLN A 25 9.07 18.59 -8.66
C GLN A 25 7.59 18.40 -8.39
N ASP A 26 7.01 17.33 -8.95
CA ASP A 26 5.58 17.06 -8.84
C ASP A 26 5.16 16.64 -7.44
N VAL A 27 6.03 15.96 -6.67
CA VAL A 27 5.69 15.52 -5.32
C VAL A 27 5.37 16.66 -4.35
N GLU A 28 5.78 17.89 -4.63
CA GLU A 28 5.39 19.07 -3.83
C GLU A 28 3.86 19.31 -3.82
N LYS A 29 3.15 18.79 -4.78
CA LYS A 29 1.71 19.04 -5.00
C LYS A 29 0.82 17.84 -4.73
N ILE A 30 1.38 16.68 -4.38
CA ILE A 30 0.61 15.48 -4.16
C ILE A 30 -0.30 15.60 -2.93
N VAL A 31 -1.46 14.99 -3.04
CA VAL A 31 -2.44 14.89 -1.95
C VAL A 31 -2.93 13.45 -1.82
N PRO A 32 -3.32 13.01 -0.62
CA PRO A 32 -3.87 11.67 -0.43
C PRO A 32 -5.16 11.46 -1.22
N LEU A 33 -5.42 10.22 -1.61
CA LEU A 33 -6.72 9.84 -2.17
C LEU A 33 -7.87 10.14 -1.19
N PRO A 34 -9.07 10.44 -1.70
CA PRO A 34 -10.25 10.65 -0.88
C PRO A 34 -10.50 9.50 0.09
N GLY A 35 -10.67 9.81 1.38
CA GLY A 35 -10.94 8.84 2.42
C GLY A 35 -9.71 8.28 3.14
N VAL A 36 -8.50 8.41 2.58
CA VAL A 36 -7.26 7.87 3.16
C VAL A 36 -7.01 8.41 4.57
N LYS A 37 -6.90 9.73 4.74
CA LYS A 37 -6.63 10.30 6.07
C LYS A 37 -7.71 9.97 7.09
N GLY A 38 -8.98 9.99 6.66
CA GLY A 38 -10.10 9.62 7.52
C GLY A 38 -10.03 8.17 7.98
N PHE A 39 -9.70 7.26 7.07
CA PHE A 39 -9.50 5.86 7.42
C PHE A 39 -8.30 5.67 8.36
N LEU A 40 -7.13 6.18 7.98
CA LEU A 40 -5.90 6.03 8.77
C LEU A 40 -6.04 6.57 10.19
N ASN A 41 -6.78 7.68 10.36
CA ASN A 41 -7.04 8.29 11.67
C ASN A 41 -8.03 7.47 12.51
N SER A 42 -9.03 6.86 11.91
CA SER A 42 -10.10 6.17 12.65
C SER A 42 -9.83 4.68 12.88
N PHE A 43 -8.98 4.05 12.08
CA PHE A 43 -8.67 2.63 12.22
C PHE A 43 -7.86 2.36 13.50
N ARG A 44 -8.35 1.46 14.36
CA ARG A 44 -7.78 1.17 15.68
C ARG A 44 -6.68 0.11 15.68
N GLY A 45 -6.52 -0.64 14.58
CA GLY A 45 -5.47 -1.65 14.46
C GLY A 45 -4.10 -1.06 14.12
N LYS A 46 -3.09 -1.92 14.07
CA LYS A 46 -1.73 -1.54 13.66
C LYS A 46 -1.68 -1.23 12.17
N LYS A 47 -0.87 -0.24 11.82
CA LYS A 47 -0.67 0.21 10.43
C LYS A 47 0.83 0.28 10.13
N ILE A 48 1.23 -0.45 9.11
CA ILE A 48 2.60 -0.41 8.59
C ILE A 48 2.55 0.08 7.14
N LEU A 49 3.40 1.03 6.80
CA LEU A 49 3.63 1.44 5.43
C LEU A 49 4.87 0.73 4.92
N LEU A 50 4.74 -0.05 3.85
CA LEU A 50 5.84 -0.76 3.21
C LEU A 50 5.87 -0.36 1.73
N THR A 51 6.84 0.46 1.35
CA THR A 51 6.93 1.04 0.01
C THR A 51 8.32 0.88 -0.59
N LYS A 52 8.36 0.68 -1.91
CA LYS A 52 9.60 0.61 -2.68
C LYS A 52 9.95 1.97 -3.26
N GLU A 53 11.21 2.39 -3.15
CA GLU A 53 11.72 3.57 -3.83
C GLU A 53 12.72 3.20 -4.93
N THR A 54 12.73 3.98 -5.99
CA THR A 54 13.70 3.89 -7.09
C THR A 54 14.77 4.98 -6.99
N GLU A 55 14.45 6.10 -6.36
CA GLU A 55 15.35 7.22 -6.15
C GLU A 55 15.48 7.51 -4.65
N HIS A 56 16.72 7.63 -4.16
CA HIS A 56 17.00 7.81 -2.74
C HIS A 56 16.27 9.04 -2.15
N GLY A 57 15.52 8.81 -1.08
CA GLY A 57 14.81 9.85 -0.35
C GLY A 57 13.47 10.27 -0.95
N LEU A 58 13.11 9.80 -2.15
CA LEU A 58 11.88 10.20 -2.82
C LEU A 58 10.64 9.75 -2.04
N GLN A 59 10.60 8.52 -1.54
CA GLN A 59 9.45 8.03 -0.77
C GLN A 59 9.30 8.74 0.57
N THR A 60 10.40 9.04 1.24
CA THR A 60 10.38 9.88 2.47
C THR A 60 9.75 11.24 2.20
N LYS A 61 10.16 11.90 1.11
CA LYS A 61 9.58 13.19 0.71
C LYS A 61 8.08 13.10 0.44
N LYS A 62 7.64 12.10 -0.32
CA LYS A 62 6.21 11.85 -0.58
C LYS A 62 5.42 11.70 0.72
N ILE A 63 5.90 10.89 1.63
CA ILE A 63 5.24 10.61 2.91
C ILE A 63 5.10 11.89 3.75
N GLU A 64 6.12 12.75 3.75
CA GLU A 64 6.11 14.04 4.44
C GLU A 64 5.09 15.00 3.82
N ILE A 65 5.12 15.18 2.49
CA ILE A 65 4.18 16.05 1.77
C ILE A 65 2.73 15.58 1.95
N LEU A 66 2.48 14.30 1.87
CA LEU A 66 1.15 13.73 2.12
C LEU A 66 0.68 13.92 3.58
N GLY A 67 1.60 14.15 4.52
CA GLY A 67 1.28 14.34 5.94
C GLY A 67 0.67 13.11 6.59
N ILE A 68 1.10 11.91 6.17
CA ILE A 68 0.52 10.64 6.62
C ILE A 68 1.39 9.85 7.61
N LYS A 69 2.67 10.19 7.75
CA LYS A 69 3.63 9.46 8.60
C LYS A 69 3.09 9.19 10.01
N LYS A 70 2.46 10.18 10.62
CA LYS A 70 1.93 10.13 11.99
C LYS A 70 0.85 9.07 12.23
N PHE A 71 0.25 8.54 11.18
CA PHE A 71 -0.80 7.52 11.30
C PHE A 71 -0.25 6.10 11.34
N PHE A 72 1.02 5.90 11.00
CA PHE A 72 1.64 4.58 10.91
C PHE A 72 2.47 4.26 12.15
N ASP A 73 2.35 3.02 12.64
CA ASP A 73 3.20 2.49 13.71
C ASP A 73 4.63 2.26 13.20
N LYS A 74 4.77 1.95 11.90
CA LYS A 74 6.07 1.77 11.25
C LYS A 74 6.01 2.17 9.78
N VAL A 75 7.07 2.81 9.31
CA VAL A 75 7.30 3.12 7.89
C VAL A 75 8.56 2.38 7.45
N ILE A 76 8.45 1.57 6.41
CA ILE A 76 9.55 0.76 5.86
C ILE A 76 9.70 1.10 4.39
N ILE A 77 10.90 1.51 4.01
CA ILE A 77 11.26 1.80 2.62
C ILE A 77 12.23 0.72 2.15
N CYS A 78 11.91 0.07 1.03
CA CYS A 78 12.74 -0.95 0.41
C CYS A 78 13.15 -0.53 -1.00
N HIS A 79 14.08 -1.26 -1.63
CA HIS A 79 14.70 -0.87 -2.88
C HIS A 79 14.51 -1.90 -4.00
N SER A 80 13.88 -3.05 -3.70
CA SER A 80 13.54 -4.07 -4.69
C SER A 80 12.26 -4.81 -4.31
N ASP A 81 11.66 -5.51 -5.27
CA ASP A 81 10.50 -6.36 -5.02
C ASP A 81 10.87 -7.56 -4.15
N ASP A 82 12.04 -8.13 -4.33
CA ASP A 82 12.53 -9.25 -3.49
C ASP A 82 12.71 -8.81 -2.02
N GLU A 83 13.26 -7.62 -1.80
CA GLU A 83 13.36 -7.02 -0.47
C GLU A 83 11.98 -6.76 0.13
N LYS A 84 11.04 -6.22 -0.66
CA LYS A 84 9.66 -5.98 -0.23
C LYS A 84 9.00 -7.26 0.25
N LYS A 85 9.14 -8.35 -0.51
CA LYS A 85 8.61 -9.67 -0.14
C LYS A 85 9.25 -10.20 1.14
N ALA A 86 10.57 -10.09 1.28
CA ALA A 86 11.30 -10.52 2.48
C ALA A 86 10.86 -9.74 3.72
N LEU A 87 10.68 -8.43 3.60
CA LEU A 87 10.20 -7.58 4.69
C LEU A 87 8.76 -7.89 5.08
N LEU A 88 7.89 -8.20 4.12
CA LEU A 88 6.52 -8.64 4.40
C LEU A 88 6.51 -9.99 5.15
N LYS A 89 7.41 -10.90 4.80
CA LYS A 89 7.61 -12.16 5.54
C LYS A 89 8.06 -11.90 6.98
N ASN A 90 9.00 -10.97 7.19
CA ASN A 90 9.44 -10.58 8.52
C ASN A 90 8.29 -9.99 9.35
N ILE A 91 7.46 -9.13 8.76
CA ILE A 91 6.26 -8.60 9.43
C ILE A 91 5.34 -9.73 9.88
N LYS A 92 5.11 -10.75 9.03
CA LYS A 92 4.31 -11.91 9.42
C LYS A 92 4.92 -12.67 10.62
N GLN A 93 6.23 -12.80 10.66
CA GLN A 93 6.94 -13.48 11.76
C GLN A 93 6.92 -12.66 13.06
N ASP A 94 7.02 -11.33 12.96
CA ASP A 94 7.00 -10.43 14.11
C ASP A 94 5.61 -10.32 14.76
N PHE A 95 4.55 -10.60 14.00
CA PHE A 95 3.16 -10.50 14.44
C PHE A 95 2.39 -11.83 14.23
N PRO A 96 2.83 -12.95 14.86
CA PRO A 96 2.28 -14.28 14.57
C PRO A 96 0.81 -14.46 14.98
N ASN A 97 0.32 -13.64 15.90
CA ASN A 97 -1.07 -13.70 16.42
C ASN A 97 -1.98 -12.62 15.81
N GLU A 98 -1.48 -11.81 14.88
CA GLU A 98 -2.29 -10.79 14.24
C GLU A 98 -2.90 -11.31 12.93
N GLU A 99 -4.15 -10.97 12.69
CA GLU A 99 -4.70 -11.06 11.34
C GLU A 99 -4.08 -9.94 10.51
N ILE A 100 -3.33 -10.31 9.48
CA ILE A 100 -2.58 -9.37 8.64
C ILE A 100 -3.25 -9.24 7.28
N TRP A 101 -3.51 -7.98 6.90
CA TRP A 101 -4.05 -7.59 5.60
C TRP A 101 -3.00 -6.80 4.82
N VAL A 102 -2.88 -7.07 3.53
CA VAL A 102 -2.05 -6.31 2.60
C VAL A 102 -2.97 -5.53 1.68
N VAL A 103 -2.76 -4.22 1.60
CA VAL A 103 -3.53 -3.29 0.75
C VAL A 103 -2.59 -2.66 -0.27
N GLY A 104 -2.87 -2.87 -1.56
CA GLY A 104 -2.07 -2.33 -2.65
C GLY A 104 -2.84 -2.29 -3.96
N ASP A 105 -2.26 -1.66 -4.99
CA ASP A 105 -2.86 -1.54 -6.32
C ASP A 105 -2.43 -2.66 -7.28
N ARG A 106 -1.24 -3.24 -7.07
CA ARG A 106 -0.63 -4.20 -8.00
C ARG A 106 -0.86 -5.65 -7.59
N ILE A 107 -1.45 -6.41 -8.52
CA ILE A 107 -1.67 -7.85 -8.31
C ILE A 107 -0.39 -8.68 -8.44
N ASP A 108 0.58 -8.21 -9.22
CA ASP A 108 1.85 -8.89 -9.50
C ASP A 108 2.95 -8.63 -8.45
N THR A 109 2.70 -7.79 -7.48
CA THR A 109 3.60 -7.49 -6.34
C THR A 109 2.88 -7.65 -5.01
N GLU A 110 2.25 -6.60 -4.46
CA GLU A 110 1.67 -6.60 -3.11
C GLU A 110 0.68 -7.75 -2.91
N ILE A 111 -0.25 -7.92 -3.85
CA ILE A 111 -1.28 -8.98 -3.75
C ILE A 111 -0.63 -10.35 -3.83
N ARG A 112 0.23 -10.57 -4.84
CA ARG A 112 0.93 -11.84 -5.00
C ARG A 112 1.77 -12.18 -3.76
N PHE A 113 2.56 -11.25 -3.26
CA PHE A 113 3.41 -11.50 -2.08
C PHE A 113 2.57 -11.82 -0.84
N GLY A 114 1.48 -11.09 -0.62
CA GLY A 114 0.55 -11.38 0.45
C GLY A 114 -0.06 -12.77 0.34
N LYS A 115 -0.55 -13.14 -0.84
CA LYS A 115 -1.16 -14.46 -1.09
C LYS A 115 -0.15 -15.60 -0.95
N GLU A 116 1.07 -15.46 -1.46
CA GLU A 116 2.14 -16.46 -1.32
C GLU A 116 2.52 -16.68 0.15
N LEU A 117 2.38 -15.68 0.98
CA LEU A 117 2.60 -15.75 2.42
C LEU A 117 1.36 -16.17 3.22
N GLY A 118 0.23 -16.43 2.57
CA GLY A 118 -1.03 -16.79 3.24
C GLY A 118 -1.66 -15.66 4.02
N LEU A 119 -1.40 -14.40 3.63
CA LEU A 119 -2.01 -13.21 4.20
C LEU A 119 -3.30 -12.86 3.45
N LYS A 120 -4.17 -12.10 4.09
CA LYS A 120 -5.36 -11.52 3.44
C LYS A 120 -4.97 -10.32 2.58
N THR A 121 -5.65 -10.15 1.45
CA THR A 121 -5.27 -9.15 0.46
C THR A 121 -6.46 -8.35 -0.04
N ILE A 122 -6.26 -7.05 -0.19
CA ILE A 122 -7.24 -6.12 -0.76
C ILE A 122 -6.56 -5.34 -1.88
N ARG A 123 -7.09 -5.46 -3.09
CA ARG A 123 -6.62 -4.67 -4.22
C ARG A 123 -7.45 -3.39 -4.34
N LEU A 124 -6.76 -2.24 -4.39
CA LEU A 124 -7.36 -0.99 -4.85
C LEU A 124 -7.18 -0.90 -6.37
N LYS A 125 -8.28 -0.94 -7.11
CA LYS A 125 -8.27 -0.77 -8.58
C LYS A 125 -8.08 0.70 -8.94
N HIS A 126 -6.83 1.13 -8.93
CA HIS A 126 -6.45 2.52 -9.20
C HIS A 126 -5.13 2.58 -9.98
N GLY A 127 -4.93 3.68 -10.72
CA GLY A 127 -3.68 3.97 -11.40
C GLY A 127 -3.42 3.12 -12.65
N LYS A 128 -2.18 3.15 -13.12
CA LYS A 128 -1.78 2.52 -14.39
C LYS A 128 -1.90 1.00 -14.41
N TYR A 129 -1.94 0.37 -13.25
CA TYR A 129 -2.05 -1.09 -13.13
C TYR A 129 -3.47 -1.61 -12.88
N LYS A 130 -4.48 -0.72 -12.92
CA LYS A 130 -5.88 -1.08 -12.62
C LYS A 130 -6.47 -2.16 -13.53
N ASP A 131 -5.98 -2.26 -14.76
CA ASP A 131 -6.47 -3.20 -15.77
C ASP A 131 -5.64 -4.50 -15.87
N LEU A 132 -4.63 -4.68 -15.01
CA LEU A 132 -3.91 -5.95 -14.92
C LEU A 132 -4.86 -7.08 -14.52
N THR A 133 -4.75 -8.19 -15.25
CA THR A 133 -5.50 -9.42 -14.97
C THR A 133 -4.60 -10.48 -14.33
N PRO A 134 -5.10 -11.28 -13.37
CA PRO A 134 -4.32 -12.33 -12.72
C PRO A 134 -3.79 -13.36 -13.73
N LYS A 135 -2.51 -13.72 -13.61
CA LYS A 135 -1.85 -14.78 -14.38
C LYS A 135 -1.82 -16.12 -13.64
N ASN A 136 -2.03 -16.09 -12.33
CA ASN A 136 -2.05 -17.26 -11.47
C ASN A 136 -2.90 -17.00 -10.22
N LYS A 137 -3.10 -18.04 -9.40
CA LYS A 137 -3.92 -17.96 -8.19
C LYS A 137 -3.44 -16.96 -7.12
N TYR A 138 -2.15 -16.67 -7.10
CA TYR A 138 -1.57 -15.74 -6.12
C TYR A 138 -1.79 -14.26 -6.49
N GLU A 139 -2.18 -13.99 -7.72
CA GLU A 139 -2.53 -12.64 -8.19
C GLU A 139 -4.03 -12.33 -8.06
N VAL A 140 -4.81 -13.29 -7.54
CA VAL A 140 -6.24 -13.09 -7.24
C VAL A 140 -6.38 -12.56 -5.82
N PRO A 141 -6.80 -11.29 -5.63
CA PRO A 141 -6.99 -10.73 -4.30
C PRO A 141 -8.19 -11.37 -3.59
N ASP A 142 -8.22 -11.31 -2.26
CA ASP A 142 -9.40 -11.73 -1.50
C ASP A 142 -10.55 -10.73 -1.68
N TYR A 143 -10.23 -9.44 -1.82
CA TYR A 143 -11.19 -8.37 -2.12
C TYR A 143 -10.62 -7.37 -3.10
N GLU A 144 -11.51 -6.78 -3.92
CA GLU A 144 -11.21 -5.61 -4.75
C GLU A 144 -12.09 -4.45 -4.30
N ILE A 145 -11.51 -3.25 -4.24
CA ILE A 145 -12.20 -2.00 -3.94
C ILE A 145 -11.88 -0.97 -5.01
N ALA A 146 -12.83 -0.10 -5.32
CA ALA A 146 -12.65 1.02 -6.24
C ALA A 146 -12.25 2.32 -5.52
N SER A 147 -12.53 2.40 -4.23
CA SER A 147 -12.21 3.56 -3.40
C SER A 147 -11.83 3.18 -1.97
N PHE A 148 -11.06 4.03 -1.33
CA PHE A 148 -10.65 3.84 0.07
C PHE A 148 -11.84 3.86 1.05
N ARG A 149 -12.98 4.42 0.65
CA ARG A 149 -14.21 4.42 1.46
C ARG A 149 -14.79 3.02 1.67
N GLU A 150 -14.53 2.11 0.74
CA GLU A 150 -15.01 0.73 0.83
C GLU A 150 -14.19 -0.11 1.83
N LEU A 151 -12.98 0.33 2.17
CA LEU A 151 -12.05 -0.44 2.99
C LEU A 151 -12.62 -0.77 4.38
N LYS A 152 -13.32 0.18 5.02
CA LYS A 152 -13.98 -0.05 6.31
C LYS A 152 -15.01 -1.19 6.24
N LYS A 153 -15.81 -1.19 5.17
CA LYS A 153 -16.84 -2.22 4.97
C LYS A 153 -16.22 -3.60 4.80
N VAL A 154 -15.15 -3.71 4.01
CA VAL A 154 -14.44 -4.97 3.78
C VAL A 154 -13.83 -5.50 5.09
N LEU A 155 -13.30 -4.62 5.93
CA LEU A 155 -12.68 -4.98 7.21
C LEU A 155 -13.68 -5.19 8.36
N GLY A 156 -14.98 -5.03 8.11
CA GLY A 156 -16.02 -5.19 9.13
C GLY A 156 -16.04 -4.10 10.20
N GLN A 157 -15.67 -2.87 9.82
CA GLN A 157 -15.59 -1.70 10.71
C GLN A 157 -16.52 -0.57 10.29
#